data_6679d342a55a123191592e761c5cb97c
#
_entry.id   6679d342a55a123191592e761c5cb97c
#
_cell.length_a   1.000
_cell.length_b   1.000
_cell.length_c   1.000
_cell.angle_alpha   90.00
_cell.angle_beta   90.00
_cell.angle_gamma   90.00
#
_symmetry.space_group_name_H-M   'P 1'
#
loop_
_entity.id
_entity.type
_entity.pdbx_description
1 polymer ?
#
loop_
_entity_poly.entity_id
_entity_poly.type
_entity_poly.pdbx_seq_one_letter_code
_entity_poly.pdbx_strand_id
1 'polypeptide(L)'
;MKRERAVLQKNRTENTHRYEDLRAGDRRKGILFILLAAFFFSMMSVFVRLSGDVPTMQKAFFRNIVAAAVAWGILFRSGEPISAVIQRTTLPVLLLRSIFGTAGILANFWAVDHLGIADANMLNKLSPFFAILMSIFILGEMPNRIEWLSVLLAFIGAAFVAKPSAGIASVPALVGIFGGFAAGTAYTYVRKLGLQGVKGPAVVAFFSTFSTLVLLPNLVLNFSPMSVRQVLFLLLAGCSAAGGQLTITTAYQHAPARDISVFDYSQVVYAALLGILLFGELPDLWSVVGYVIIIGTAFAKWYLVTHNH
;
A
#
# COMPACT_ATOMS: atom_id res chain seq x y z
N MET A 1 -49.20 -12.47 -18.29
CA MET A 1 -48.92 -11.45 -17.25
C MET A 1 -48.35 -11.99 -15.93
N LYS A 2 -49.03 -12.89 -15.15
CA LYS A 2 -48.45 -13.41 -13.87
C LYS A 2 -47.19 -14.26 -14.05
N ARG A 3 -47.12 -15.14 -15.08
CA ARG A 3 -45.94 -15.96 -15.37
C ARG A 3 -44.75 -15.12 -15.86
N GLU A 4 -44.96 -14.11 -16.66
CA GLU A 4 -43.88 -13.22 -17.12
C GLU A 4 -43.28 -12.38 -16.00
N ARG A 5 -44.10 -11.87 -15.09
CA ARG A 5 -43.63 -11.14 -13.91
C ARG A 5 -42.81 -12.05 -12.98
N ALA A 6 -43.19 -13.31 -12.81
CA ALA A 6 -42.43 -14.28 -12.00
C ALA A 6 -41.06 -14.62 -12.64
N VAL A 7 -40.97 -14.73 -13.99
CA VAL A 7 -39.71 -14.98 -14.70
C VAL A 7 -38.81 -13.75 -14.62
N LEU A 8 -39.34 -12.54 -14.80
CA LEU A 8 -38.58 -11.30 -14.68
C LEU A 8 -38.07 -11.06 -13.26
N GLN A 9 -38.89 -11.41 -12.26
CA GLN A 9 -38.46 -11.28 -10.85
C GLN A 9 -37.40 -12.33 -10.49
N LYS A 10 -37.51 -13.57 -10.99
CA LYS A 10 -36.48 -14.60 -10.83
C LYS A 10 -35.16 -14.22 -11.48
N ASN A 11 -35.18 -13.74 -12.72
CA ASN A 11 -33.98 -13.28 -13.43
C ASN A 11 -33.32 -12.07 -12.74
N ARG A 12 -34.12 -11.19 -12.14
CA ARG A 12 -33.62 -10.04 -11.38
C ARG A 12 -32.91 -10.47 -10.08
N THR A 13 -33.49 -11.42 -9.34
CA THR A 13 -32.87 -11.99 -8.14
C THR A 13 -31.61 -12.79 -8.47
N GLU A 14 -31.62 -13.65 -9.49
CA GLU A 14 -30.44 -14.40 -9.92
C GLU A 14 -29.28 -13.48 -10.39
N ASN A 15 -29.61 -12.41 -11.12
CA ASN A 15 -28.62 -11.40 -11.49
C ASN A 15 -28.07 -10.66 -10.26
N THR A 16 -28.93 -10.29 -9.29
CA THR A 16 -28.49 -9.62 -8.07
C THR A 16 -27.54 -10.51 -7.26
N HIS A 17 -27.89 -11.78 -7.02
CA HIS A 17 -27.01 -12.75 -6.36
C HIS A 17 -25.69 -12.95 -7.10
N ARG A 18 -25.71 -13.05 -8.42
CA ARG A 18 -24.50 -13.17 -9.23
C ARG A 18 -23.58 -11.94 -9.11
N TYR A 19 -24.14 -10.73 -9.06
CA TYR A 19 -23.37 -9.50 -8.84
C TYR A 19 -22.80 -9.41 -7.41
N GLU A 20 -23.54 -9.89 -6.42
CA GLU A 20 -23.08 -9.96 -5.03
C GLU A 20 -21.94 -10.96 -4.87
N ASP A 21 -22.05 -12.15 -5.46
CA ASP A 21 -21.01 -13.19 -5.46
C ASP A 21 -19.71 -12.70 -6.15
N LEU A 22 -19.84 -12.00 -7.28
CA LEU A 22 -18.69 -11.41 -7.98
C LEU A 22 -18.00 -10.35 -7.11
N ARG A 23 -18.79 -9.47 -6.44
CA ARG A 23 -18.25 -8.46 -5.53
C ARG A 23 -17.59 -9.08 -4.30
N ALA A 24 -18.17 -10.13 -3.74
CA ALA A 24 -17.59 -10.87 -2.62
C ALA A 24 -16.27 -11.56 -3.01
N GLY A 25 -16.22 -12.17 -4.20
CA GLY A 25 -15.00 -12.78 -4.75
C GLY A 25 -13.89 -11.76 -4.97
N ASP A 26 -14.20 -10.60 -5.50
CA ASP A 26 -13.25 -9.51 -5.70
C ASP A 26 -12.72 -8.94 -4.38
N ARG A 27 -13.59 -8.82 -3.37
CA ARG A 27 -13.22 -8.35 -2.04
C ARG A 27 -12.25 -9.33 -1.34
N ARG A 28 -12.49 -10.64 -1.41
CA ARG A 28 -11.57 -11.67 -0.87
C ARG A 28 -10.21 -11.63 -1.56
N LYS A 29 -10.17 -11.44 -2.88
CA LYS A 29 -8.92 -11.23 -3.63
C LYS A 29 -8.20 -9.98 -3.16
N GLY A 30 -8.91 -8.87 -2.97
CA GLY A 30 -8.37 -7.63 -2.44
C GLY A 30 -7.68 -7.84 -1.08
N ILE A 31 -8.33 -8.56 -0.15
CA ILE A 31 -7.77 -8.89 1.16
C ILE A 31 -6.50 -9.75 1.02
N LEU A 32 -6.52 -10.78 0.19
CA LEU A 32 -5.34 -11.63 -0.03
C LEU A 32 -4.17 -10.80 -0.57
N PHE A 33 -4.40 -9.98 -1.57
CA PHE A 33 -3.35 -9.17 -2.18
C PHE A 33 -2.78 -8.09 -1.25
N ILE A 34 -3.58 -7.50 -0.35
CA ILE A 34 -3.04 -6.53 0.62
C ILE A 34 -2.23 -7.21 1.71
N LEU A 35 -2.59 -8.43 2.14
CA LEU A 35 -1.77 -9.23 3.06
C LEU A 35 -0.43 -9.63 2.42
N LEU A 36 -0.43 -10.02 1.13
CA LEU A 36 0.79 -10.28 0.38
C LEU A 36 1.64 -9.01 0.23
N ALA A 37 1.02 -7.86 -0.02
CA ALA A 37 1.72 -6.58 -0.10
C ALA A 37 2.41 -6.25 1.23
N ALA A 38 1.70 -6.44 2.34
CA ALA A 38 2.22 -6.24 3.68
C ALA A 38 3.45 -7.12 3.96
N PHE A 39 3.41 -8.39 3.55
CA PHE A 39 4.55 -9.30 3.64
C PHE A 39 5.74 -8.82 2.79
N PHE A 40 5.53 -8.50 1.53
CA PHE A 40 6.60 -8.01 0.65
C PHE A 40 7.23 -6.71 1.14
N PHE A 41 6.43 -5.78 1.65
CA PHE A 41 6.98 -4.54 2.23
C PHE A 41 7.73 -4.79 3.54
N SER A 42 7.36 -5.78 4.33
CA SER A 42 8.13 -6.20 5.50
C SER A 42 9.47 -6.82 5.08
N MET A 43 9.50 -7.68 4.07
CA MET A 43 10.74 -8.21 3.48
C MET A 43 11.62 -7.09 2.91
N MET A 44 11.02 -6.12 2.23
CA MET A 44 11.76 -4.92 1.76
C MET A 44 12.44 -4.21 2.93
N SER A 45 11.75 -4.01 4.04
CA SER A 45 12.31 -3.35 5.23
C SER A 45 13.50 -4.12 5.82
N VAL A 46 13.43 -5.46 5.84
CA VAL A 46 14.56 -6.33 6.25
C VAL A 46 15.76 -6.10 5.35
N PHE A 47 15.61 -6.16 4.03
CA PHE A 47 16.73 -5.98 3.10
C PHE A 47 17.29 -4.56 3.14
N VAL A 48 16.43 -3.54 3.31
CA VAL A 48 16.87 -2.15 3.54
C VAL A 48 17.71 -2.04 4.81
N ARG A 49 17.33 -2.72 5.90
CA ARG A 49 18.12 -2.76 7.13
C ARG A 49 19.47 -3.47 6.94
N LEU A 50 19.49 -4.61 6.24
CA LEU A 50 20.70 -5.37 5.95
C LEU A 50 21.66 -4.64 4.98
N SER A 51 21.18 -3.66 4.20
CA SER A 51 22.03 -2.81 3.37
C SER A 51 22.89 -1.81 4.17
N GLY A 52 22.59 -1.62 5.48
CA GLY A 52 23.39 -0.75 6.36
C GLY A 52 23.32 0.73 6.00
N ASP A 53 24.47 1.43 6.18
CA ASP A 53 24.57 2.88 6.03
C ASP A 53 24.68 3.30 4.54
N VAL A 54 23.55 3.25 3.85
CA VAL A 54 23.38 3.83 2.52
C VAL A 54 22.40 4.99 2.63
N PRO A 55 22.63 6.15 1.96
CA PRO A 55 21.70 7.28 2.01
C PRO A 55 20.26 6.88 1.66
N THR A 56 19.28 7.34 2.42
CA THR A 56 17.89 6.93 2.31
C THR A 56 17.30 7.20 0.93
N MET A 57 17.66 8.34 0.30
CA MET A 57 17.24 8.66 -1.07
C MET A 57 17.85 7.69 -2.11
N GLN A 58 19.06 7.22 -1.88
CA GLN A 58 19.72 6.23 -2.74
C GLN A 58 19.02 4.86 -2.61
N LYS A 59 18.65 4.44 -1.39
CA LYS A 59 17.80 3.25 -1.15
C LYS A 59 16.47 3.36 -1.90
N ALA A 60 15.83 4.54 -1.85
CA ALA A 60 14.58 4.81 -2.57
C ALA A 60 14.72 4.72 -4.08
N PHE A 61 15.82 5.21 -4.64
CA PHE A 61 16.11 5.12 -6.07
C PHE A 61 16.22 3.65 -6.52
N PHE A 62 17.04 2.83 -5.82
CA PHE A 62 17.20 1.41 -6.15
C PHE A 62 15.87 0.65 -6.05
N ARG A 63 15.07 0.93 -5.02
CA ARG A 63 13.72 0.38 -4.88
C ARG A 63 12.85 0.67 -6.11
N ASN A 64 12.83 1.90 -6.58
CA ASN A 64 11.95 2.31 -7.67
C ASN A 64 12.46 1.85 -9.05
N ILE A 65 13.77 1.87 -9.30
CA ILE A 65 14.31 1.42 -10.59
C ILE A 65 14.12 -0.08 -10.80
N VAL A 66 14.29 -0.90 -9.75
CA VAL A 66 14.03 -2.34 -9.82
C VAL A 66 12.53 -2.61 -9.99
N ALA A 67 11.67 -1.88 -9.26
CA ALA A 67 10.23 -2.01 -9.42
C ALA A 67 9.77 -1.61 -10.83
N ALA A 68 10.37 -0.55 -11.41
CA ALA A 68 10.14 -0.18 -12.80
C ALA A 68 10.55 -1.29 -13.77
N ALA A 69 11.76 -1.82 -13.62
CA ALA A 69 12.27 -2.88 -14.48
C ALA A 69 11.38 -4.14 -14.45
N VAL A 70 10.95 -4.57 -13.25
CA VAL A 70 10.04 -5.70 -13.09
C VAL A 70 8.68 -5.42 -13.75
N ALA A 71 8.08 -4.25 -13.49
CA ALA A 71 6.76 -3.92 -14.03
C ALA A 71 6.78 -3.78 -15.56
N TRP A 72 7.81 -3.14 -16.14
CA TRP A 72 8.01 -3.09 -17.58
C TRP A 72 8.27 -4.47 -18.18
N GLY A 73 9.06 -5.32 -17.50
CA GLY A 73 9.27 -6.71 -17.93
C GLY A 73 7.97 -7.51 -18.03
N ILE A 74 7.04 -7.33 -17.07
CA ILE A 74 5.71 -7.95 -17.11
C ILE A 74 4.90 -7.42 -18.29
N LEU A 75 4.90 -6.09 -18.50
CA LEU A 75 4.17 -5.46 -19.61
C LEU A 75 4.68 -5.93 -20.99
N PHE A 76 5.98 -5.96 -21.20
CA PHE A 76 6.56 -6.43 -22.46
C PHE A 76 6.23 -7.90 -22.73
N ARG A 77 6.23 -8.73 -21.68
CA ARG A 77 5.83 -10.16 -21.83
C ARG A 77 4.34 -10.34 -22.11
N SER A 78 3.50 -9.42 -21.65
CA SER A 78 2.05 -9.49 -21.93
C SER A 78 1.67 -9.07 -23.35
N GLY A 79 2.61 -8.53 -24.14
CA GLY A 79 2.37 -8.04 -25.50
C GLY A 79 1.50 -6.79 -25.57
N GLU A 80 1.27 -6.12 -24.45
CA GLU A 80 0.43 -4.92 -24.40
C GLU A 80 1.14 -3.72 -25.02
N PRO A 81 0.50 -3.01 -25.97
CA PRO A 81 1.10 -1.83 -26.55
C PRO A 81 1.15 -0.69 -25.50
N ILE A 82 2.23 0.10 -25.52
CA ILE A 82 2.41 1.23 -24.60
C ILE A 82 1.25 2.23 -24.72
N SER A 83 0.64 2.36 -25.89
CA SER A 83 -0.54 3.19 -26.12
C SER A 83 -1.79 2.73 -25.37
N ALA A 84 -1.88 1.45 -25.00
CA ALA A 84 -2.94 0.94 -24.13
C ALA A 84 -2.70 1.31 -22.65
N VAL A 85 -1.44 1.54 -22.28
CA VAL A 85 -1.02 1.94 -20.92
C VAL A 85 -1.24 3.44 -20.72
N ILE A 86 -0.92 4.26 -21.71
CA ILE A 86 -0.95 5.73 -21.64
C ILE A 86 -2.02 6.25 -22.60
N GLN A 87 -3.26 6.28 -22.13
CA GLN A 87 -4.35 6.92 -22.85
C GLN A 87 -4.51 8.38 -22.40
N ARG A 88 -4.93 9.26 -23.27
CA ARG A 88 -5.18 10.68 -22.94
C ARG A 88 -6.16 10.85 -21.76
N THR A 89 -7.12 9.94 -21.64
CA THR A 89 -8.14 9.95 -20.58
C THR A 89 -7.62 9.50 -19.21
N THR A 90 -6.64 8.58 -19.18
CA THR A 90 -6.08 8.02 -17.93
C THR A 90 -4.79 8.70 -17.49
N LEU A 91 -4.10 9.40 -18.42
CA LEU A 91 -2.81 10.07 -18.13
C LEU A 91 -2.86 11.06 -16.94
N PRO A 92 -3.88 11.93 -16.80
CA PRO A 92 -3.95 12.83 -15.64
C PRO A 92 -4.04 12.07 -14.32
N VAL A 93 -4.76 10.95 -14.29
CA VAL A 93 -4.92 10.11 -13.09
C VAL A 93 -3.61 9.36 -12.78
N LEU A 94 -2.90 8.86 -13.80
CA LEU A 94 -1.57 8.26 -13.66
C LEU A 94 -0.54 9.28 -13.13
N LEU A 95 -0.56 10.51 -13.62
CA LEU A 95 0.30 11.59 -13.13
C LEU A 95 0.00 11.92 -11.67
N LEU A 96 -1.27 12.13 -11.30
CA LEU A 96 -1.68 12.39 -9.91
C LEU A 96 -1.28 11.23 -9.00
N ARG A 97 -1.52 9.97 -9.41
CA ARG A 97 -1.04 8.78 -8.71
C ARG A 97 0.48 8.84 -8.48
N SER A 98 1.24 9.23 -9.48
CA SER A 98 2.71 9.24 -9.42
C SER A 98 3.23 10.41 -8.60
N ILE A 99 2.65 11.59 -8.72
CA ILE A 99 3.00 12.77 -7.94
C ILE A 99 2.76 12.50 -6.45
N PHE A 100 1.54 12.10 -6.08
CA PHE A 100 1.23 11.79 -4.68
C PHE A 100 2.05 10.60 -4.16
N GLY A 101 2.22 9.55 -4.96
CA GLY A 101 3.05 8.40 -4.57
C GLY A 101 4.51 8.78 -4.32
N THR A 102 5.10 9.59 -5.19
CA THR A 102 6.50 10.06 -5.05
C THR A 102 6.62 11.04 -3.90
N ALA A 103 5.69 11.98 -3.76
CA ALA A 103 5.66 12.91 -2.62
C ALA A 103 5.55 12.15 -1.29
N GLY A 104 4.72 11.10 -1.24
CA GLY A 104 4.61 10.23 -0.06
C GLY A 104 5.93 9.53 0.29
N ILE A 105 6.64 9.00 -0.71
CA ILE A 105 7.97 8.39 -0.49
C ILE A 105 8.97 9.41 0.03
N LEU A 106 9.09 10.57 -0.63
CA LEU A 106 10.03 11.62 -0.24
C LEU A 106 9.74 12.13 1.17
N ALA A 107 8.48 12.42 1.49
CA ALA A 107 8.07 12.87 2.81
C ALA A 107 8.35 11.82 3.89
N ASN A 108 8.05 10.54 3.62
CA ASN A 108 8.33 9.46 4.57
C ASN A 108 9.83 9.30 4.82
N PHE A 109 10.66 9.33 3.77
CA PHE A 109 12.09 9.20 3.93
C PHE A 109 12.71 10.40 4.64
N TRP A 110 12.25 11.62 4.32
CA TRP A 110 12.68 12.80 5.05
C TRP A 110 12.29 12.74 6.54
N ALA A 111 11.08 12.26 6.82
CA ALA A 111 10.63 12.05 8.20
C ALA A 111 11.47 10.98 8.93
N VAL A 112 11.88 9.89 8.24
CA VAL A 112 12.78 8.86 8.80
C VAL A 112 14.11 9.46 9.24
N ASP A 113 14.68 10.36 8.43
CA ASP A 113 15.97 10.99 8.73
C ASP A 113 15.90 11.96 9.93
N HIS A 114 14.70 12.50 10.28
CA HIS A 114 14.53 13.51 11.33
C HIS A 114 13.82 13.01 12.60
N LEU A 115 12.92 12.01 12.49
CA LEU A 115 12.19 11.45 13.62
C LEU A 115 12.71 10.09 14.06
N GLY A 116 13.45 9.41 13.17
CA GLY A 116 13.76 8.00 13.31
C GLY A 116 12.72 7.08 12.65
N ILE A 117 13.12 5.82 12.47
CA ILE A 117 12.39 4.84 11.64
C ILE A 117 11.01 4.52 12.22
N ALA A 118 10.92 4.32 13.53
CA ALA A 118 9.67 3.89 14.19
C ALA A 118 8.58 4.95 14.08
N ASP A 119 8.91 6.20 14.43
CA ASP A 119 7.96 7.32 14.43
C ASP A 119 7.51 7.66 13.00
N ALA A 120 8.43 7.73 12.04
CA ALA A 120 8.12 8.01 10.65
C ALA A 120 7.24 6.92 10.02
N ASN A 121 7.55 5.64 10.27
CA ASN A 121 6.73 4.54 9.78
C ASN A 121 5.33 4.52 10.43
N MET A 122 5.23 4.90 11.71
CA MET A 122 3.95 5.03 12.38
C MET A 122 3.07 6.10 11.72
N LEU A 123 3.65 7.27 11.43
CA LEU A 123 2.93 8.34 10.73
C LEU A 123 2.53 7.94 9.31
N ASN A 124 3.36 7.18 8.61
CA ASN A 124 3.01 6.62 7.30
C ASN A 124 1.84 5.63 7.38
N LYS A 125 1.67 4.93 8.51
CA LYS A 125 0.50 4.06 8.75
C LYS A 125 -0.83 4.80 8.92
N LEU A 126 -0.86 6.12 8.83
CA LEU A 126 -2.08 6.89 8.58
C LEU A 126 -2.60 6.75 7.13
N SER A 127 -1.80 6.22 6.20
CA SER A 127 -2.20 6.08 4.80
C SER A 127 -3.51 5.27 4.59
N PRO A 128 -3.83 4.18 5.30
CA PRO A 128 -5.13 3.53 5.18
C PRO A 128 -6.31 4.43 5.57
N PHE A 129 -6.14 5.25 6.61
CA PHE A 129 -7.13 6.22 7.02
C PHE A 129 -7.37 7.28 5.94
N PHE A 130 -6.29 7.85 5.40
CA PHE A 130 -6.38 8.84 4.33
C PHE A 130 -6.90 8.24 3.01
N ALA A 131 -6.61 6.96 2.71
CA ALA A 131 -7.18 6.29 1.55
C ALA A 131 -8.71 6.18 1.63
N ILE A 132 -9.27 5.87 2.82
CA ILE A 132 -10.71 5.88 3.04
C ILE A 132 -11.27 7.30 2.92
N LEU A 133 -10.62 8.28 3.55
CA LEU A 133 -11.06 9.68 3.49
C LEU A 133 -11.07 10.21 2.05
N MET A 134 -10.00 9.99 1.30
CA MET A 134 -9.89 10.46 -0.09
C MET A 134 -10.79 9.71 -1.06
N SER A 135 -11.16 8.46 -0.74
CA SER A 135 -12.13 7.71 -1.56
C SER A 135 -13.52 8.34 -1.57
N ILE A 136 -13.91 9.04 -0.50
CA ILE A 136 -15.16 9.81 -0.44
C ILE A 136 -15.16 10.91 -1.52
N PHE A 137 -14.07 11.69 -1.59
CA PHE A 137 -13.98 12.85 -2.49
C PHE A 137 -13.68 12.45 -3.95
N ILE A 138 -12.85 11.42 -4.16
CA ILE A 138 -12.35 11.06 -5.51
C ILE A 138 -13.27 10.04 -6.19
N LEU A 139 -13.91 9.14 -5.41
CA LEU A 139 -14.67 7.99 -5.91
C LEU A 139 -16.13 7.99 -5.47
N GLY A 140 -16.52 8.81 -4.47
CA GLY A 140 -17.88 8.77 -3.88
C GLY A 140 -18.14 7.51 -3.03
N GLU A 141 -17.10 6.79 -2.62
CA GLU A 141 -17.22 5.59 -1.80
C GLU A 141 -17.42 5.97 -0.33
N MET A 142 -18.64 5.80 0.20
CA MET A 142 -18.98 6.17 1.59
C MET A 142 -18.69 5.00 2.55
N PRO A 143 -17.76 5.17 3.51
CA PRO A 143 -17.50 4.19 4.56
C PRO A 143 -18.56 4.27 5.67
N ASN A 144 -18.84 3.12 6.29
CA ASN A 144 -19.72 3.05 7.46
C ASN A 144 -18.94 3.24 8.78
N ARG A 145 -19.65 3.32 9.91
CA ARG A 145 -19.03 3.52 11.23
C ARG A 145 -18.08 2.37 11.63
N ILE A 146 -18.40 1.15 11.26
CA ILE A 146 -17.60 -0.05 11.57
C ILE A 146 -16.26 0.02 10.80
N GLU A 147 -16.28 0.48 9.56
CA GLU A 147 -15.08 0.63 8.73
C GLU A 147 -14.12 1.68 9.30
N TRP A 148 -14.63 2.82 9.73
CA TRP A 148 -13.85 3.84 10.43
C TRP A 148 -13.27 3.32 11.74
N LEU A 149 -14.12 2.65 12.56
CA LEU A 149 -13.67 2.11 13.84
C LEU A 149 -12.58 1.05 13.67
N SER A 150 -12.70 0.17 12.66
CA SER A 150 -11.72 -0.87 12.38
C SER A 150 -10.34 -0.27 12.03
N VAL A 151 -10.30 0.77 11.20
CA VAL A 151 -9.04 1.42 10.83
C VAL A 151 -8.45 2.18 12.02
N LEU A 152 -9.28 2.85 12.82
CA LEU A 152 -8.84 3.54 14.03
C LEU A 152 -8.25 2.57 15.07
N LEU A 153 -8.91 1.45 15.32
CA LEU A 153 -8.40 0.43 16.25
C LEU A 153 -7.08 -0.17 15.78
N ALA A 154 -6.96 -0.50 14.47
CA ALA A 154 -5.72 -1.02 13.94
C ALA A 154 -4.59 0.00 14.01
N PHE A 155 -4.88 1.29 13.80
CA PHE A 155 -3.92 2.38 14.00
C PHE A 155 -3.47 2.49 15.46
N ILE A 156 -4.39 2.41 16.43
CA ILE A 156 -4.06 2.39 17.86
C ILE A 156 -3.15 1.19 18.19
N GLY A 157 -3.47 0.00 17.67
CA GLY A 157 -2.61 -1.17 17.82
C GLY A 157 -1.20 -0.95 17.28
N ALA A 158 -1.08 -0.34 16.09
CA ALA A 158 0.22 0.00 15.50
C ALA A 158 0.97 1.05 16.33
N ALA A 159 0.27 1.99 16.97
CA ALA A 159 0.87 2.96 17.90
C ALA A 159 1.50 2.27 19.14
N PHE A 160 0.82 1.27 19.69
CA PHE A 160 1.39 0.48 20.81
C PHE A 160 2.69 -0.25 20.42
N VAL A 161 2.79 -0.73 19.19
CA VAL A 161 4.01 -1.40 18.68
C VAL A 161 5.12 -0.37 18.41
N ALA A 162 4.81 0.72 17.73
CA ALA A 162 5.80 1.73 17.32
C ALA A 162 6.28 2.59 18.50
N LYS A 163 5.46 2.79 19.55
CA LYS A 163 5.76 3.62 20.72
C LYS A 163 6.33 4.98 20.34
N PRO A 164 5.57 5.80 19.60
CA PRO A 164 6.08 7.08 19.13
C PRO A 164 6.56 7.94 20.29
N SER A 165 7.72 8.57 20.11
CA SER A 165 8.28 9.51 21.09
C SER A 165 7.45 10.78 21.17
N ALA A 166 7.50 11.47 22.31
CA ALA A 166 6.80 12.72 22.52
C ALA A 166 7.41 13.84 21.64
N GLY A 167 6.83 14.13 20.49
CA GLY A 167 7.34 15.12 19.54
C GLY A 167 6.43 15.32 18.33
N ILE A 168 5.18 14.85 18.43
CA ILE A 168 4.19 14.82 17.33
C ILE A 168 3.86 16.23 16.77
N ALA A 169 4.12 17.30 17.50
CA ALA A 169 3.88 18.68 17.05
C ALA A 169 5.08 19.31 16.30
N SER A 170 6.08 18.53 15.93
CA SER A 170 7.26 19.03 15.20
C SER A 170 7.04 19.09 13.68
N VAL A 171 7.82 19.92 12.98
CA VAL A 171 7.81 19.96 11.50
C VAL A 171 8.06 18.58 10.88
N PRO A 172 9.02 17.76 11.37
CA PRO A 172 9.18 16.39 10.87
C PRO A 172 7.94 15.50 11.01
N ALA A 173 7.17 15.65 12.09
CA ALA A 173 5.94 14.91 12.27
C ALA A 173 4.86 15.34 11.26
N LEU A 174 4.72 16.63 11.00
CA LEU A 174 3.80 17.15 9.97
C LEU A 174 4.15 16.63 8.58
N VAL A 175 5.44 16.58 8.24
CA VAL A 175 5.91 15.98 6.97
C VAL A 175 5.63 14.47 6.91
N GLY A 176 5.80 13.74 8.02
CA GLY A 176 5.43 12.33 8.12
C GLY A 176 3.93 12.08 7.92
N ILE A 177 3.07 12.91 8.54
CA ILE A 177 1.60 12.88 8.34
C ILE A 177 1.25 13.17 6.88
N PHE A 178 1.88 14.20 6.28
CA PHE A 178 1.72 14.48 4.85
C PHE A 178 2.15 13.29 3.98
N GLY A 179 3.21 12.57 4.36
CA GLY A 179 3.62 11.32 3.70
C GLY A 179 2.52 10.28 3.71
N GLY A 180 1.88 10.06 4.86
CA GLY A 180 0.71 9.18 4.99
C GLY A 180 -0.49 9.64 4.15
N PHE A 181 -0.80 10.94 4.17
CA PHE A 181 -1.85 11.53 3.32
C PHE A 181 -1.58 11.31 1.83
N ALA A 182 -0.38 11.61 1.39
CA ALA A 182 0.02 11.47 0.00
C ALA A 182 -0.03 9.99 -0.45
N ALA A 183 0.44 9.05 0.37
CA ALA A 183 0.34 7.63 0.09
C ALA A 183 -1.11 7.15 0.01
N GLY A 184 -1.98 7.53 0.94
CA GLY A 184 -3.41 7.20 0.94
C GLY A 184 -4.13 7.76 -0.30
N THR A 185 -3.84 9.01 -0.66
CA THR A 185 -4.36 9.64 -1.88
C THR A 185 -3.90 8.89 -3.14
N ALA A 186 -2.62 8.49 -3.19
CA ALA A 186 -2.09 7.70 -4.29
C ALA A 186 -2.83 6.35 -4.44
N TYR A 187 -3.14 5.65 -3.35
CA TYR A 187 -3.91 4.39 -3.39
C TYR A 187 -5.34 4.60 -3.87
N THR A 188 -5.97 5.72 -3.54
CA THR A 188 -7.29 6.08 -4.07
C THR A 188 -7.25 6.27 -5.60
N TYR A 189 -6.19 6.90 -6.12
CA TYR A 189 -5.99 6.99 -7.58
C TYR A 189 -5.68 5.63 -8.22
N VAL A 190 -4.99 4.71 -7.54
CA VAL A 190 -4.84 3.32 -8.00
C VAL A 190 -6.21 2.66 -8.18
N ARG A 191 -7.12 2.83 -7.21
CA ARG A 191 -8.49 2.33 -7.31
C ARG A 191 -9.22 2.93 -8.50
N LYS A 192 -9.12 4.25 -8.68
CA LYS A 192 -9.72 4.96 -9.84
C LYS A 192 -9.21 4.43 -11.17
N LEU A 193 -7.90 4.21 -11.30
CA LEU A 193 -7.30 3.63 -12.50
C LEU A 193 -7.78 2.21 -12.77
N GLY A 194 -7.96 1.39 -11.72
CA GLY A 194 -8.55 0.06 -11.82
C GLY A 194 -9.97 0.10 -12.36
N LEU A 195 -10.81 1.03 -11.86
CA LEU A 195 -12.17 1.24 -12.37
C LEU A 195 -12.20 1.73 -13.82
N GLN A 196 -11.15 2.40 -14.29
CA GLN A 196 -10.96 2.82 -15.68
C GLN A 196 -10.35 1.72 -16.58
N GLY A 197 -10.12 0.51 -16.04
CA GLY A 197 -9.57 -0.63 -16.77
C GLY A 197 -8.06 -0.62 -16.98
N VAL A 198 -7.31 0.29 -16.33
CA VAL A 198 -5.85 0.34 -16.42
C VAL A 198 -5.25 -0.83 -15.63
N LYS A 199 -4.42 -1.63 -16.30
CA LYS A 199 -3.79 -2.82 -15.68
C LYS A 199 -2.80 -2.45 -14.58
N GLY A 200 -2.77 -3.24 -13.50
CA GLY A 200 -1.88 -3.02 -12.36
C GLY A 200 -0.40 -2.82 -12.72
N PRO A 201 0.21 -3.71 -13.52
CA PRO A 201 1.60 -3.54 -13.95
C PRO A 201 1.87 -2.21 -14.66
N ALA A 202 0.90 -1.68 -15.43
CA ALA A 202 1.01 -0.39 -16.10
C ALA A 202 1.07 0.77 -15.09
N VAL A 203 0.21 0.73 -14.06
CA VAL A 203 0.22 1.72 -12.98
C VAL A 203 1.56 1.70 -12.23
N VAL A 204 2.09 0.51 -11.94
CA VAL A 204 3.37 0.35 -11.23
C VAL A 204 4.53 0.80 -12.11
N ALA A 205 4.56 0.42 -13.39
CA ALA A 205 5.61 0.81 -14.33
C ALA A 205 5.68 2.34 -14.48
N PHE A 206 4.56 3.00 -14.70
CA PHE A 206 4.49 4.45 -14.83
C PHE A 206 4.96 5.16 -13.55
N PHE A 207 4.40 4.78 -12.40
CA PHE A 207 4.76 5.35 -11.11
C PHE A 207 6.24 5.17 -10.77
N SER A 208 6.76 3.95 -10.91
CA SER A 208 8.13 3.65 -10.52
C SER A 208 9.13 4.35 -11.45
N THR A 209 8.82 4.46 -12.75
CA THR A 209 9.62 5.25 -13.71
C THR A 209 9.61 6.73 -13.34
N PHE A 210 8.43 7.30 -13.09
CA PHE A 210 8.29 8.70 -12.67
C PHE A 210 9.10 8.98 -11.39
N SER A 211 8.96 8.13 -10.37
CA SER A 211 9.68 8.26 -9.10
C SER A 211 11.20 8.12 -9.30
N THR A 212 11.65 7.19 -10.14
CA THR A 212 13.08 7.03 -10.48
C THR A 212 13.64 8.29 -11.12
N LEU A 213 12.93 8.89 -12.06
CA LEU A 213 13.35 10.13 -12.73
C LEU A 213 13.42 11.32 -11.75
N VAL A 214 12.46 11.42 -10.82
CA VAL A 214 12.45 12.46 -9.77
C VAL A 214 13.61 12.29 -8.79
N LEU A 215 13.99 11.04 -8.46
CA LEU A 215 15.09 10.75 -7.53
C LEU A 215 16.48 10.81 -8.19
N LEU A 216 16.55 10.71 -9.52
CA LEU A 216 17.81 10.66 -10.27
C LEU A 216 18.73 11.87 -10.01
N PRO A 217 18.26 13.13 -10.00
CA PRO A 217 19.14 14.28 -9.72
C PRO A 217 19.80 14.18 -8.34
N ASN A 218 19.07 13.76 -7.31
CA ASN A 218 19.63 13.57 -5.98
C ASN A 218 20.69 12.46 -5.97
N LEU A 219 20.46 11.35 -6.67
CA LEU A 219 21.43 10.27 -6.78
C LEU A 219 22.72 10.74 -7.44
N VAL A 220 22.63 11.49 -8.54
CA VAL A 220 23.83 11.97 -9.28
C VAL A 220 24.65 12.94 -8.44
N LEU A 221 23.99 13.83 -7.69
CA LEU A 221 24.66 14.86 -6.88
C LEU A 221 25.22 14.32 -5.55
N ASN A 222 24.57 13.31 -4.95
CA ASN A 222 24.87 12.82 -3.60
C ASN A 222 25.14 11.30 -3.58
N PHE A 223 25.72 10.76 -4.65
CA PHE A 223 26.02 9.33 -4.72
C PHE A 223 27.02 8.91 -3.65
N SER A 224 26.68 7.90 -2.86
CA SER A 224 27.58 7.26 -1.90
C SER A 224 28.05 5.90 -2.46
N PRO A 225 29.36 5.63 -2.53
CA PRO A 225 29.88 4.35 -2.96
C PRO A 225 29.34 3.20 -2.11
N MET A 226 29.01 2.08 -2.74
CA MET A 226 28.43 0.91 -2.09
C MET A 226 29.29 -0.34 -2.29
N SER A 227 29.35 -1.18 -1.28
CA SER A 227 29.90 -2.53 -1.40
C SER A 227 28.97 -3.44 -2.22
N VAL A 228 29.52 -4.52 -2.78
CA VAL A 228 28.73 -5.55 -3.51
C VAL A 228 27.60 -6.10 -2.65
N ARG A 229 27.84 -6.31 -1.35
CA ARG A 229 26.83 -6.78 -0.39
C ARG A 229 25.66 -5.79 -0.27
N GLN A 230 25.95 -4.50 -0.16
CA GLN A 230 24.92 -3.45 -0.10
C GLN A 230 24.08 -3.41 -1.38
N VAL A 231 24.72 -3.50 -2.56
CA VAL A 231 24.03 -3.56 -3.84
C VAL A 231 23.10 -4.77 -3.92
N LEU A 232 23.56 -5.95 -3.50
CA LEU A 232 22.73 -7.17 -3.49
C LEU A 232 21.51 -7.00 -2.61
N PHE A 233 21.65 -6.48 -1.37
CA PHE A 233 20.50 -6.25 -0.51
C PHE A 233 19.56 -5.19 -1.06
N LEU A 234 20.05 -4.15 -1.73
CA LEU A 234 19.20 -3.14 -2.36
C LEU A 234 18.43 -3.70 -3.57
N LEU A 235 19.04 -4.61 -4.35
CA LEU A 235 18.34 -5.32 -5.42
C LEU A 235 17.25 -6.23 -4.85
N LEU A 236 17.50 -6.98 -3.77
CA LEU A 236 16.49 -7.79 -3.08
C LEU A 236 15.38 -6.93 -2.48
N ALA A 237 15.74 -5.77 -1.88
CA ALA A 237 14.77 -4.78 -1.42
C ALA A 237 13.90 -4.26 -2.58
N GLY A 238 14.51 -3.99 -3.73
CA GLY A 238 13.81 -3.57 -4.94
C GLY A 238 12.85 -4.64 -5.49
N CYS A 239 13.26 -5.91 -5.54
CA CYS A 239 12.39 -7.02 -5.92
C CYS A 239 11.21 -7.18 -4.96
N SER A 240 11.46 -7.09 -3.65
CA SER A 240 10.41 -7.11 -2.65
C SER A 240 9.47 -5.90 -2.78
N ALA A 241 10.02 -4.71 -3.04
CA ALA A 241 9.23 -3.53 -3.32
C ALA A 241 8.35 -3.68 -4.58
N ALA A 242 8.88 -4.31 -5.65
CA ALA A 242 8.11 -4.61 -6.84
C ALA A 242 6.93 -5.54 -6.54
N GLY A 243 7.17 -6.63 -5.80
CA GLY A 243 6.12 -7.53 -5.32
C GLY A 243 5.07 -6.78 -4.49
N GLY A 244 5.51 -5.96 -3.54
CA GLY A 244 4.63 -5.12 -2.71
C GLY A 244 3.81 -4.13 -3.55
N GLN A 245 4.42 -3.43 -4.50
CA GLN A 245 3.72 -2.46 -5.36
C GLN A 245 2.71 -3.13 -6.30
N LEU A 246 3.05 -4.28 -6.88
CA LEU A 246 2.14 -5.02 -7.75
C LEU A 246 0.94 -5.58 -6.97
N THR A 247 1.19 -6.16 -5.80
CA THR A 247 0.13 -6.73 -4.96
C THR A 247 -0.76 -5.68 -4.33
N ILE A 248 -0.21 -4.57 -3.79
CA ILE A 248 -1.03 -3.49 -3.24
C ILE A 248 -1.85 -2.79 -4.34
N THR A 249 -1.27 -2.60 -5.52
CA THR A 249 -2.01 -2.05 -6.67
C THR A 249 -3.17 -2.96 -7.04
N THR A 250 -2.93 -4.28 -7.13
CA THR A 250 -3.97 -5.27 -7.41
C THR A 250 -5.04 -5.27 -6.32
N ALA A 251 -4.67 -5.18 -5.03
CA ALA A 251 -5.61 -5.12 -3.93
C ALA A 251 -6.59 -3.94 -4.07
N TYR A 252 -6.07 -2.73 -4.27
CA TYR A 252 -6.91 -1.52 -4.43
C TYR A 252 -7.71 -1.51 -5.75
N GLN A 253 -7.27 -2.23 -6.77
CA GLN A 253 -8.06 -2.40 -8.00
C GLN A 253 -9.26 -3.33 -7.82
N HIS A 254 -9.13 -4.38 -6.97
CA HIS A 254 -10.21 -5.34 -6.72
C HIS A 254 -11.20 -4.88 -5.65
N ALA A 255 -10.76 -4.12 -4.64
CA ALA A 255 -11.63 -3.75 -3.52
C ALA A 255 -11.45 -2.28 -3.10
N PRO A 256 -12.51 -1.63 -2.58
CA PRO A 256 -12.43 -0.29 -2.05
C PRO A 256 -11.57 -0.22 -0.78
N ALA A 257 -10.96 0.95 -0.54
CA ALA A 257 -10.10 1.18 0.63
C ALA A 257 -10.77 0.79 1.95
N ARG A 258 -12.06 1.12 2.12
CA ARG A 258 -12.84 0.81 3.33
C ARG A 258 -12.88 -0.68 3.68
N ASP A 259 -12.81 -1.57 2.68
CA ASP A 259 -12.89 -3.02 2.88
C ASP A 259 -11.54 -3.64 3.24
N ILE A 260 -10.43 -3.09 2.69
CA ILE A 260 -9.11 -3.73 2.74
C ILE A 260 -8.08 -2.99 3.61
N SER A 261 -8.24 -1.69 3.85
CA SER A 261 -7.20 -0.86 4.49
C SER A 261 -6.77 -1.34 5.87
N VAL A 262 -7.67 -1.94 6.66
CA VAL A 262 -7.33 -2.47 7.99
C VAL A 262 -6.29 -3.58 7.90
N PHE A 263 -6.30 -4.36 6.83
CA PHE A 263 -5.36 -5.48 6.65
C PHE A 263 -3.94 -5.03 6.30
N ASP A 264 -3.75 -3.78 5.86
CA ASP A 264 -2.41 -3.22 5.63
C ASP A 264 -1.58 -3.12 6.93
N TYR A 265 -2.23 -3.03 8.08
CA TYR A 265 -1.55 -3.05 9.38
C TYR A 265 -0.92 -4.41 9.71
N SER A 266 -1.26 -5.50 9.00
CA SER A 266 -0.56 -6.78 9.12
C SER A 266 0.93 -6.68 8.80
N GLN A 267 1.37 -5.65 8.08
CA GLN A 267 2.78 -5.36 7.86
C GLN A 267 3.55 -5.19 9.18
N VAL A 268 2.91 -4.62 10.19
CA VAL A 268 3.53 -4.44 11.53
C VAL A 268 3.79 -5.80 12.18
N VAL A 269 2.85 -6.73 12.03
CA VAL A 269 2.96 -8.11 12.55
C VAL A 269 4.05 -8.89 11.80
N TYR A 270 4.06 -8.81 10.46
CA TYR A 270 5.10 -9.45 9.66
C TYR A 270 6.50 -8.89 9.96
N ALA A 271 6.61 -7.57 10.13
CA ALA A 271 7.88 -6.94 10.49
C ALA A 271 8.39 -7.44 11.86
N ALA A 272 7.49 -7.60 12.84
CA ALA A 272 7.84 -8.16 14.14
C ALA A 272 8.30 -9.61 14.06
N LEU A 273 7.57 -10.47 13.34
CA LEU A 273 7.96 -11.87 13.15
C LEU A 273 9.33 -11.99 12.47
N LEU A 274 9.59 -11.18 11.45
CA LEU A 274 10.89 -11.14 10.77
C LEU A 274 11.98 -10.57 11.69
N GLY A 275 11.65 -9.58 12.54
CA GLY A 275 12.55 -9.03 13.55
C GLY A 275 12.99 -10.08 14.56
N ILE A 276 12.07 -10.89 15.08
CA ILE A 276 12.36 -12.01 15.97
C ILE A 276 13.26 -13.04 15.27
N LEU A 277 12.84 -13.48 14.07
CA LEU A 277 13.50 -14.59 13.36
C LEU A 277 14.90 -14.24 12.85
N LEU A 278 15.11 -13.02 12.38
CA LEU A 278 16.35 -12.63 11.70
C LEU A 278 17.29 -11.80 12.58
N PHE A 279 16.76 -11.09 13.58
CA PHE A 279 17.54 -10.17 14.41
C PHE A 279 17.45 -10.49 15.90
N GLY A 280 16.67 -11.48 16.32
CA GLY A 280 16.49 -11.85 17.73
C GLY A 280 15.76 -10.76 18.55
N GLU A 281 15.00 -9.87 17.91
CA GLU A 281 14.28 -8.78 18.58
C GLU A 281 13.02 -9.32 19.25
N LEU A 282 13.03 -9.47 20.57
CA LEU A 282 11.85 -9.92 21.32
C LEU A 282 10.89 -8.74 21.54
N PRO A 283 9.60 -8.91 21.23
CA PRO A 283 8.61 -7.88 21.50
C PRO A 283 8.40 -7.74 23.01
N ASP A 284 8.25 -6.51 23.46
CA ASP A 284 7.82 -6.25 24.83
C ASP A 284 6.29 -6.37 24.99
N LEU A 285 5.81 -6.22 26.24
CA LEU A 285 4.40 -6.36 26.57
C LEU A 285 3.49 -5.42 25.75
N TRP A 286 3.90 -4.17 25.53
CA TRP A 286 3.11 -3.19 24.77
C TRP A 286 3.01 -3.56 23.29
N SER A 287 4.10 -4.06 22.72
CA SER A 287 4.09 -4.58 21.35
C SER A 287 3.15 -5.78 21.20
N VAL A 288 3.14 -6.71 22.18
CA VAL A 288 2.22 -7.85 22.19
C VAL A 288 0.76 -7.37 22.23
N VAL A 289 0.44 -6.41 23.10
CA VAL A 289 -0.91 -5.79 23.15
C VAL A 289 -1.30 -5.18 21.79
N GLY A 290 -0.37 -4.45 21.17
CA GLY A 290 -0.58 -3.88 19.83
C GLY A 290 -0.86 -4.95 18.76
N TYR A 291 -0.12 -6.06 18.77
CA TYR A 291 -0.38 -7.17 17.82
C TYR A 291 -1.75 -7.82 18.04
N VAL A 292 -2.16 -8.02 19.29
CA VAL A 292 -3.49 -8.56 19.61
C VAL A 292 -4.59 -7.63 19.08
N ILE A 293 -4.45 -6.31 19.24
CA ILE A 293 -5.40 -5.33 18.72
C ILE A 293 -5.44 -5.39 17.18
N ILE A 294 -4.29 -5.39 16.49
CA ILE A 294 -4.23 -5.43 15.02
C ILE A 294 -4.86 -6.71 14.49
N ILE A 295 -4.44 -7.87 15.00
CA ILE A 295 -4.92 -9.18 14.54
C ILE A 295 -6.40 -9.33 14.86
N GLY A 296 -6.83 -8.99 16.08
CA GLY A 296 -8.23 -9.06 16.49
C GLY A 296 -9.14 -8.17 15.63
N THR A 297 -8.71 -6.94 15.35
CA THR A 297 -9.45 -6.02 14.48
C THR A 297 -9.52 -6.52 13.03
N ALA A 298 -8.41 -7.02 12.49
CA ALA A 298 -8.37 -7.58 11.14
C ALA A 298 -9.26 -8.83 11.02
N PHE A 299 -9.25 -9.71 12.02
CA PHE A 299 -10.10 -10.89 12.07
C PHE A 299 -11.58 -10.52 12.18
N ALA A 300 -11.93 -9.62 13.09
CA ALA A 300 -13.32 -9.12 13.24
C ALA A 300 -13.82 -8.51 11.93
N LYS A 301 -13.00 -7.68 11.27
CA LYS A 301 -13.33 -7.10 9.97
C LYS A 301 -13.51 -8.16 8.88
N TRP A 302 -12.59 -9.13 8.82
CA TRP A 302 -12.68 -10.24 7.87
C TRP A 302 -13.99 -11.05 8.09
N TYR A 303 -14.31 -11.35 9.35
CA TYR A 303 -15.53 -12.08 9.69
C TYR A 303 -16.79 -11.31 9.26
N LEU A 304 -16.87 -10.01 9.57
CA LEU A 304 -17.99 -9.15 9.16
C LEU A 304 -18.13 -9.03 7.64
N VAL A 305 -17.00 -8.93 6.92
CA VAL A 305 -16.99 -8.86 5.45
C VAL A 305 -17.43 -10.18 4.80
N THR A 306 -17.19 -11.31 5.48
CA THR A 306 -17.43 -12.66 4.91
C THR A 306 -18.83 -13.22 5.26
N HIS A 307 -19.41 -12.83 6.41
CA HIS A 307 -20.65 -13.44 6.93
C HIS A 307 -21.84 -12.49 6.97
N ASN A 308 -21.67 -11.17 6.79
CA ASN A 308 -22.79 -10.24 6.68
C ASN A 308 -23.24 -10.12 5.20
N HIS A 309 -23.87 -11.19 4.72
CA HIS A 309 -24.67 -11.22 3.48
C HIS A 309 -26.06 -11.75 3.77
#